data_dd5f08ec0f313ace8ca8e67019681023
#
_entry.id   dd5f08ec0f313ace8ca8e67019681023
#
_cell.length_a   1.000
_cell.length_b   1.000
_cell.length_c   1.000
_cell.angle_alpha   90.00
_cell.angle_beta   90.00
_cell.angle_gamma   90.00
#
_symmetry.space_group_name_H-M   'P 1'
#
loop_
_entity.id
_entity.type
_entity.pdbx_description
1 polymer ?
#
loop_
_entity_poly.entity_id
_entity_poly.type
_entity_poly.pdbx_seq_one_letter_code
_entity_poly.pdbx_strand_id
1 'polypeptide(L)'
;MIDSHCHLDHEPLLSDLSNVLKRSKNIGIKKLLTISTSFESFSKIKDIVNQDEIIYGTVGIHPHESDTNTITKNEIVKSLKENPKIIGIGETGLDYYYNNSDKEKQITSFKTHIEAAIDLSLIHI
;
A
#
# COMPACT_ATOMS: atom_id res chain seq x y z
N MET A 1 -14.56 14.65 -0.43
CA MET A 1 -14.53 13.21 -0.08
C MET A 1 -13.09 12.73 -0.17
N ILE A 2 -12.70 11.72 0.63
CA ILE A 2 -11.42 11.02 0.53
C ILE A 2 -11.75 9.56 0.26
N ASP A 3 -11.10 8.97 -0.73
CA ASP A 3 -11.08 7.52 -0.92
C ASP A 3 -9.84 6.98 -0.21
N SER A 4 -10.05 6.29 0.90
CA SER A 4 -8.98 5.83 1.77
C SER A 4 -8.49 4.41 1.45
N HIS A 5 -9.06 3.75 0.43
CA HIS A 5 -8.64 2.41 0.02
C HIS A 5 -9.03 2.14 -1.43
N CYS A 6 -8.06 2.25 -2.34
CA CYS A 6 -8.21 1.87 -3.74
C CYS A 6 -6.94 1.17 -4.24
N HIS A 7 -7.05 0.52 -5.41
CA HIS A 7 -5.93 -0.18 -6.06
C HIS A 7 -5.73 0.38 -7.47
N LEU A 8 -5.13 1.57 -7.56
CA LEU A 8 -4.87 2.24 -8.84
C LEU A 8 -3.81 1.53 -9.71
N ASP A 9 -3.05 0.63 -9.10
CA ASP A 9 -2.04 -0.22 -9.74
C ASP A 9 -2.63 -1.46 -10.45
N HIS A 10 -3.94 -1.70 -10.28
CA HIS A 10 -4.65 -2.83 -10.90
C HIS A 10 -5.43 -2.41 -12.15
N GLU A 11 -5.51 -3.33 -13.11
CA GLU A 11 -6.36 -3.14 -14.30
C GLU A 11 -7.86 -3.32 -13.96
N PRO A 12 -8.76 -2.58 -14.59
CA PRO A 12 -8.51 -1.61 -15.68
C PRO A 12 -8.17 -0.19 -15.24
N LEU A 13 -7.98 0.07 -13.92
CA LEU A 13 -7.77 1.43 -13.40
C LEU A 13 -6.41 2.00 -13.85
N LEU A 14 -5.37 1.16 -13.88
CA LEU A 14 -4.03 1.59 -14.24
C LEU A 14 -3.97 2.06 -15.69
N SER A 15 -4.54 1.32 -16.62
CA SER A 15 -4.54 1.68 -18.05
C SER A 15 -5.40 2.91 -18.38
N ASP A 16 -6.39 3.24 -17.52
CA ASP A 16 -7.28 4.40 -17.67
C ASP A 16 -7.03 5.48 -16.60
N LEU A 17 -5.86 5.47 -15.93
CA LEU A 17 -5.60 6.29 -14.74
C LEU A 17 -5.93 7.77 -14.93
N SER A 18 -5.57 8.35 -16.07
CA SER A 18 -5.84 9.75 -16.38
C SER A 18 -7.36 10.09 -16.33
N ASN A 19 -8.19 9.23 -16.90
CA ASN A 19 -9.64 9.42 -16.87
C ASN A 19 -10.25 9.10 -15.51
N VAL A 20 -9.69 8.10 -14.80
CA VAL A 20 -10.06 7.79 -13.40
C VAL A 20 -9.87 9.02 -12.54
N LEU A 21 -8.70 9.66 -12.60
CA LEU A 21 -8.41 10.90 -11.84
C LEU A 21 -9.33 12.04 -12.21
N LYS A 22 -9.59 12.24 -13.50
CA LYS A 22 -10.53 13.28 -13.97
C LYS A 22 -11.93 13.06 -13.42
N ARG A 23 -12.46 11.84 -13.50
CA ARG A 23 -13.79 11.49 -12.94
C ARG A 23 -13.81 11.69 -11.43
N SER A 24 -12.78 11.23 -10.72
CA SER A 24 -12.65 11.37 -9.26
C SER A 24 -12.70 12.84 -8.82
N LYS A 25 -11.93 13.71 -9.49
CA LYS A 25 -11.92 15.15 -9.21
C LYS A 25 -13.29 15.79 -9.49
N ASN A 26 -13.94 15.41 -10.58
CA ASN A 26 -15.25 15.96 -10.99
C ASN A 26 -16.35 15.66 -9.96
N ILE A 27 -16.32 14.51 -9.29
CA ILE A 27 -17.27 14.14 -8.23
C ILE A 27 -16.85 14.61 -6.84
N GLY A 28 -15.75 15.36 -6.74
CA GLY A 28 -15.31 16.00 -5.50
C GLY A 28 -14.41 15.15 -4.61
N ILE A 29 -13.76 14.11 -5.14
CA ILE A 29 -12.68 13.41 -4.42
C ILE A 29 -11.47 14.34 -4.32
N LYS A 30 -10.96 14.52 -3.11
CA LYS A 30 -9.85 15.40 -2.79
C LYS A 30 -8.54 14.64 -2.58
N LYS A 31 -8.60 13.38 -2.13
CA LYS A 31 -7.46 12.50 -1.90
C LYS A 31 -7.83 11.07 -2.22
N LEU A 32 -6.85 10.35 -2.76
CA LEU A 32 -6.89 8.91 -3.06
C LEU A 32 -5.74 8.23 -2.36
N LEU A 33 -5.99 7.16 -1.63
CA LEU A 33 -4.95 6.32 -1.04
C LEU A 33 -4.92 4.98 -1.77
N THR A 34 -3.91 4.77 -2.61
CA THR A 34 -3.68 3.50 -3.30
C THR A 34 -2.86 2.57 -2.45
N ILE A 35 -3.33 1.32 -2.32
CA ILE A 35 -2.85 0.37 -1.33
C ILE A 35 -1.96 -0.68 -1.98
N SER A 36 -0.76 -0.86 -1.44
CA SER A 36 0.20 -1.89 -1.86
C SER A 36 -0.18 -3.26 -1.31
N THR A 37 -0.05 -4.28 -2.15
CA THR A 37 -0.28 -5.68 -1.77
C THR A 37 0.97 -6.56 -1.91
N SER A 38 1.94 -6.13 -2.73
CA SER A 38 3.19 -6.86 -3.04
C SER A 38 4.31 -5.91 -3.44
N PHE A 39 5.51 -6.43 -3.65
CA PHE A 39 6.62 -5.64 -4.20
C PHE A 39 6.34 -5.08 -5.60
N GLU A 40 5.70 -5.87 -6.45
CA GLU A 40 5.32 -5.42 -7.80
C GLU A 40 4.29 -4.29 -7.72
N SER A 41 3.25 -4.45 -6.88
CA SER A 41 2.27 -3.43 -6.58
C SER A 41 2.92 -2.15 -6.07
N PHE A 42 3.80 -2.25 -5.08
CA PHE A 42 4.50 -1.10 -4.53
C PHE A 42 5.39 -0.38 -5.56
N SER A 43 6.04 -1.12 -6.46
CA SER A 43 6.84 -0.51 -7.54
C SER A 43 5.97 0.37 -8.44
N LYS A 44 4.80 -0.11 -8.85
CA LYS A 44 3.83 0.67 -9.63
C LYS A 44 3.31 1.88 -8.84
N ILE A 45 2.99 1.69 -7.56
CA ILE A 45 2.48 2.75 -6.69
C ILE A 45 3.46 3.90 -6.55
N LYS A 46 4.77 3.66 -6.46
CA LYS A 46 5.78 4.73 -6.42
C LYS A 46 5.72 5.65 -7.63
N ASP A 47 5.40 5.12 -8.81
CA ASP A 47 5.25 5.90 -10.02
C ASP A 47 3.89 6.60 -10.08
N ILE A 48 2.82 5.91 -9.67
CA ILE A 48 1.44 6.41 -9.67
C ILE A 48 1.29 7.62 -8.74
N VAL A 49 1.84 7.61 -7.54
CA VAL A 49 1.70 8.70 -6.57
C VAL A 49 2.32 10.01 -7.06
N ASN A 50 3.27 9.95 -7.99
CA ASN A 50 3.90 11.13 -8.58
C ASN A 50 3.13 11.72 -9.77
N GLN A 51 2.08 11.04 -10.26
CA GLN A 51 1.32 11.50 -11.42
C GLN A 51 0.29 12.59 -11.07
N ASP A 52 -0.17 12.66 -9.81
CA ASP A 52 -1.14 13.67 -9.40
C ASP A 52 -1.01 14.00 -7.90
N GLU A 53 -1.29 15.25 -7.55
CA GLU A 53 -1.17 15.75 -6.16
C GLU A 53 -2.16 15.12 -5.18
N ILE A 54 -3.30 14.60 -5.68
CA ILE A 54 -4.31 13.98 -4.82
C ILE A 54 -4.02 12.53 -4.46
N ILE A 55 -3.01 11.90 -5.11
CA ILE A 55 -2.69 10.48 -4.89
C ILE A 55 -1.65 10.35 -3.79
N TYR A 56 -1.90 9.43 -2.89
CA TYR A 56 -1.00 8.94 -1.85
C TYR A 56 -0.95 7.41 -1.92
N GLY A 57 0.08 6.81 -1.34
CA GLY A 57 0.26 5.36 -1.36
C GLY A 57 0.63 4.79 -0.01
N THR A 58 0.59 3.47 0.07
CA THR A 58 1.13 2.69 1.17
C THR A 58 2.25 1.77 0.70
N VAL A 59 2.99 1.20 1.64
CA VAL A 59 3.92 0.09 1.43
C VAL A 59 3.52 -1.06 2.34
N GLY A 60 3.34 -2.26 1.78
CA GLY A 60 3.01 -3.45 2.55
C GLY A 60 2.87 -4.69 1.69
N ILE A 61 2.85 -5.84 2.38
CA ILE A 61 2.66 -7.15 1.78
C ILE A 61 1.36 -7.73 2.32
N HIS A 62 0.41 -7.96 1.42
CA HIS A 62 -0.85 -8.63 1.72
C HIS A 62 -0.60 -10.05 2.27
N PRO A 63 -1.38 -10.56 3.21
CA PRO A 63 -1.19 -11.90 3.77
C PRO A 63 -1.11 -13.00 2.70
N HIS A 64 -1.86 -12.92 1.61
CA HIS A 64 -1.80 -13.90 0.51
C HIS A 64 -0.47 -13.91 -0.24
N GLU A 65 0.30 -12.84 -0.16
CA GLU A 65 1.56 -12.65 -0.86
C GLU A 65 2.79 -12.96 0.02
N SER A 66 2.59 -13.30 1.30
CA SER A 66 3.67 -13.48 2.28
C SER A 66 4.57 -14.69 2.02
N ASP A 67 4.15 -15.63 1.16
CA ASP A 67 5.00 -16.76 0.76
C ASP A 67 6.07 -16.38 -0.25
N THR A 68 5.75 -15.46 -1.14
CA THR A 68 6.58 -15.07 -2.28
C THR A 68 7.23 -13.71 -2.11
N ASN A 69 6.71 -12.89 -1.20
CA ASN A 69 7.22 -11.55 -0.92
C ASN A 69 7.71 -11.45 0.52
N THR A 70 8.99 -11.09 0.68
CA THR A 70 9.60 -10.85 2.00
C THR A 70 10.12 -9.42 2.04
N ILE A 71 9.67 -8.62 3.00
CA ILE A 71 10.11 -7.24 3.22
C ILE A 71 10.71 -7.11 4.62
N THR A 72 11.80 -6.38 4.73
CA THR A 72 12.42 -6.07 6.02
C THR A 72 11.83 -4.78 6.61
N LYS A 73 11.89 -4.67 7.94
CA LYS A 73 11.51 -3.44 8.65
C LYS A 73 12.24 -2.22 8.08
N ASN A 74 13.54 -2.34 7.81
CA ASN A 74 14.34 -1.23 7.27
C ASN A 74 13.89 -0.79 5.89
N GLU A 75 13.48 -1.70 5.02
CA GLU A 75 12.95 -1.37 3.69
C GLU A 75 11.63 -0.62 3.79
N ILE A 76 10.74 -1.04 4.69
CA ILE A 76 9.48 -0.31 4.95
C ILE A 76 9.77 1.10 5.45
N VAL A 77 10.59 1.24 6.48
CA VAL A 77 10.96 2.54 7.08
C VAL A 77 11.62 3.45 6.04
N LYS A 78 12.53 2.91 5.22
CA LYS A 78 13.19 3.65 4.16
C LYS A 78 12.19 4.14 3.12
N SER A 79 11.26 3.31 2.70
CA SER A 79 10.25 3.65 1.69
C SER A 79 9.40 4.86 2.09
N LEU A 80 8.99 4.94 3.37
CA LEU A 80 8.23 6.09 3.87
C LEU A 80 9.09 7.36 4.01
N LYS A 81 10.35 7.20 4.43
CA LYS A 81 11.26 8.35 4.60
C LYS A 81 11.68 8.98 3.25
N GLU A 82 11.84 8.17 2.22
CA GLU A 82 12.31 8.63 0.90
C GLU A 82 11.19 9.18 0.01
N ASN A 83 9.94 8.83 0.27
CA ASN A 83 8.80 9.30 -0.53
C ASN A 83 7.68 9.85 0.36
N PRO A 84 7.51 11.19 0.43
CA PRO A 84 6.49 11.82 1.28
C PRO A 84 5.05 11.52 0.84
N LYS A 85 4.87 10.94 -0.34
CA LYS A 85 3.56 10.47 -0.82
C LYS A 85 3.22 9.06 -0.35
N ILE A 86 4.18 8.31 0.19
CA ILE A 86 3.95 7.02 0.84
C ILE A 86 3.71 7.30 2.32
N ILE A 87 2.45 7.26 2.74
CA ILE A 87 2.00 7.79 4.03
C ILE A 87 1.54 6.72 5.02
N GLY A 88 1.57 5.44 4.62
CA GLY A 88 1.07 4.36 5.46
C GLY A 88 1.77 3.04 5.21
N ILE A 89 1.60 2.13 6.15
CA ILE A 89 2.06 0.74 6.08
C ILE A 89 0.84 -0.16 5.90
N GLY A 90 0.82 -0.89 4.79
CA GLY A 90 -0.26 -1.80 4.40
C GLY A 90 -0.36 -1.94 2.86
N GLU A 91 -1.12 -2.91 2.42
CA GLU A 91 -2.02 -3.79 3.14
C GLU A 91 -1.20 -4.90 3.82
N THR A 92 -1.51 -5.23 5.06
CA THR A 92 -0.85 -6.31 5.79
C THR A 92 -1.81 -6.89 6.83
N GLY A 93 -1.57 -8.11 7.27
CA GLY A 93 -2.42 -8.76 8.27
C GLY A 93 -2.35 -10.27 8.21
N LEU A 94 -3.43 -10.92 8.68
CA LEU A 94 -3.58 -12.36 8.74
C LEU A 94 -4.87 -12.78 8.04
N ASP A 95 -4.77 -13.69 7.09
CA ASP A 95 -5.91 -14.32 6.43
C ASP A 95 -5.78 -15.84 6.45
N TYR A 96 -6.50 -16.47 7.37
CA TYR A 96 -6.50 -17.91 7.54
C TYR A 96 -7.70 -18.58 6.85
N TYR A 97 -8.59 -17.81 6.25
CA TYR A 97 -9.78 -18.33 5.59
C TYR A 97 -9.45 -18.92 4.21
N TYR A 98 -8.76 -18.15 3.37
CA TYR A 98 -8.43 -18.58 2.00
C TYR A 98 -7.22 -19.50 1.92
N ASN A 99 -6.36 -19.51 2.94
CA ASN A 99 -5.20 -20.39 3.03
C ASN A 99 -4.23 -20.28 1.84
N ASN A 100 -4.06 -19.06 1.30
CA ASN A 100 -3.23 -18.77 0.13
C ASN A 100 -1.74 -18.66 0.45
N SER A 101 -1.39 -18.49 1.72
CA SER A 101 0.00 -18.42 2.21
C SER A 101 0.14 -19.12 3.55
N ASP A 102 1.34 -19.59 3.86
CA ASP A 102 1.68 -20.25 5.11
C ASP A 102 1.44 -19.32 6.32
N LYS A 103 0.84 -19.87 7.39
CA LYS A 103 0.46 -19.10 8.59
C LYS A 103 1.64 -18.45 9.30
N GLU A 104 2.76 -19.16 9.43
CA GLU A 104 3.95 -18.65 10.10
C GLU A 104 4.60 -17.52 9.30
N LYS A 105 4.58 -17.62 7.97
CA LYS A 105 5.04 -16.54 7.09
C LYS A 105 4.14 -15.32 7.18
N GLN A 106 2.82 -15.49 7.21
CA GLN A 106 1.88 -14.38 7.45
C GLN A 106 2.16 -13.68 8.79
N ILE A 107 2.35 -14.45 9.87
CA ILE A 107 2.65 -13.92 11.20
C ILE A 107 3.99 -13.15 11.18
N THR A 108 5.00 -13.71 10.54
CA THR A 108 6.34 -13.07 10.44
C THR A 108 6.25 -11.76 9.67
N SER A 109 5.59 -11.77 8.50
CA SER A 109 5.36 -10.58 7.69
C SER A 109 4.60 -9.52 8.50
N PHE A 110 3.49 -9.87 9.12
CA PHE A 110 2.67 -8.93 9.90
C PHE A 110 3.44 -8.31 11.07
N LYS A 111 4.22 -9.10 11.82
CA LYS A 111 5.10 -8.59 12.89
C LYS A 111 6.10 -7.55 12.35
N THR A 112 6.74 -7.82 11.22
CA THR A 112 7.67 -6.90 10.57
C THR A 112 7.01 -5.55 10.25
N HIS A 113 5.78 -5.57 9.76
CA HIS A 113 5.02 -4.34 9.45
C HIS A 113 4.64 -3.57 10.73
N ILE A 114 4.23 -4.28 11.79
CA ILE A 114 3.93 -3.66 13.10
C ILE A 114 5.19 -2.98 13.67
N GLU A 115 6.33 -3.66 13.66
CA GLU A 115 7.60 -3.10 14.15
C GLU A 115 8.02 -1.85 13.37
N ALA A 116 7.84 -1.84 12.05
CA ALA A 116 8.10 -0.67 11.23
C ALA A 116 7.15 0.49 11.56
N ALA A 117 5.86 0.20 11.79
CA ALA A 117 4.88 1.21 12.18
C ALA A 117 5.19 1.83 13.55
N ILE A 118 5.67 1.04 14.51
CA ILE A 118 6.12 1.53 15.82
C ILE A 118 7.33 2.45 15.66
N ASP A 119 8.36 2.05 14.91
CA ASP A 119 9.57 2.86 14.66
C ASP A 119 9.25 4.21 13.99
N LEU A 120 8.21 4.27 13.19
CA LEU A 120 7.76 5.47 12.50
C LEU A 120 6.70 6.28 13.28
N SER A 121 6.30 5.80 14.43
CA SER A 121 5.22 6.39 15.26
C SER A 121 3.89 6.57 14.52
N LEU A 122 3.59 5.74 13.51
CA LEU A 122 2.37 5.84 12.72
C LEU A 122 1.10 5.43 13.49
N ILE A 123 1.25 4.71 14.59
CA ILE A 123 0.13 4.20 15.42
C ILE A 123 -0.12 5.11 16.64
N HIS A 124 0.78 6.02 16.94
CA HIS A 124 0.66 6.89 18.09
C HIS A 124 -0.14 8.14 17.72
N ILE A 125 -1.39 8.11 18.06
CA ILE A 125 -2.29 9.27 18.01
C ILE A 125 -2.50 9.78 19.43
#